data_f37111c0ab1949f0d78241006b11d9db
#
_entry.id   f37111c0ab1949f0d78241006b11d9db
#
_cell.length_a   1.000
_cell.length_b   1.000
_cell.length_c   1.000
_cell.angle_alpha   90.00
_cell.angle_beta   90.00
_cell.angle_gamma   90.00
#
_symmetry.space_group_name_H-M   'P 1'
#
loop_
_entity.id
_entity.type
_entity.pdbx_description
1 polymer ?
#
loop_
_entity_poly.entity_id
_entity_poly.type
_entity_poly.pdbx_seq_one_letter_code
_entity_poly.pdbx_strand_id
1 'polypeptide(L)'
;MTDLVLLAAGGTGGHLFPAEALAAVLTRQGFTVDLATDARAARYAGHFPARELHVLPADTVRGRSPISLARTGLALASGFVSSLALLRRVKPVAVVGFGGYPTVPPLLAASFYGVPSIVHEANGVMGRANRMLARRVTAIATGFAGVVDADPALKAKAVWTGNPLRPAAIAAAAAPYDPPVPGGDLHVLIFGGSQGARVMSDVVPEAVERLGAELRARLVLVQQAREEDLERVTATYARLGVRAEVKTFFDDLPARMARAHLVISRSGAGTVG
;
A
#
# COMPACT_ATOMS: atom_id res chain seq x y z
N MET A 1 22.61 21.14 9.30
CA MET A 1 22.21 20.10 8.31
C MET A 1 20.92 19.50 8.83
N THR A 2 19.89 19.40 8.01
CA THR A 2 18.62 18.77 8.40
C THR A 2 18.82 17.25 8.52
N ASP A 3 18.30 16.64 9.59
CA ASP A 3 18.39 15.20 9.81
C ASP A 3 17.68 14.43 8.68
N LEU A 4 18.34 13.41 8.13
CA LEU A 4 17.83 12.61 7.05
C LEU A 4 17.23 11.31 7.57
N VAL A 5 15.99 11.03 7.17
CA VAL A 5 15.33 9.74 7.38
C VAL A 5 15.23 9.00 6.06
N LEU A 6 15.73 7.76 6.02
CA LEU A 6 15.59 6.88 4.85
C LEU A 6 14.34 6.02 5.01
N LEU A 7 13.36 6.19 4.14
CA LEU A 7 12.22 5.30 4.04
C LEU A 7 12.51 4.17 3.06
N ALA A 8 12.08 2.97 3.39
CA ALA A 8 12.22 1.80 2.53
C ALA A 8 10.83 1.19 2.28
N ALA A 9 10.38 1.23 1.03
CA ALA A 9 9.09 0.70 0.61
C ALA A 9 9.16 0.22 -0.84
N GLY A 10 8.36 -0.78 -1.19
CA GLY A 10 8.35 -1.24 -2.57
C GLY A 10 7.37 -2.38 -2.83
N GLY A 11 7.33 -2.78 -4.08
CA GLY A 11 6.52 -3.89 -4.56
C GLY A 11 5.05 -3.52 -4.86
N THR A 12 4.34 -2.82 -3.98
CA THR A 12 2.91 -2.47 -4.17
C THR A 12 2.55 -1.14 -3.51
N GLY A 13 1.43 -0.55 -3.95
CA GLY A 13 0.86 0.66 -3.32
C GLY A 13 0.56 0.48 -1.82
N GLY A 14 0.24 -0.74 -1.38
CA GLY A 14 -0.01 -1.03 0.04
C GLY A 14 1.18 -0.74 0.97
N HIS A 15 2.41 -0.80 0.45
CA HIS A 15 3.61 -0.42 1.19
C HIS A 15 4.05 1.03 0.91
N LEU A 16 3.83 1.49 -0.32
CA LEU A 16 4.28 2.81 -0.75
C LEU A 16 3.42 3.94 -0.15
N PHE A 17 2.10 3.77 -0.08
CA PHE A 17 1.20 4.80 0.44
C PHE A 17 1.40 5.16 1.91
N PRO A 18 1.58 4.18 2.84
CA PRO A 18 1.95 4.53 4.21
C PRO A 18 3.32 5.21 4.32
N ALA A 19 4.28 4.82 3.46
CA ALA A 19 5.59 5.48 3.41
C ALA A 19 5.46 6.94 2.93
N GLU A 20 4.65 7.20 1.89
CA GLU A 20 4.32 8.53 1.38
C GLU A 20 3.67 9.40 2.46
N ALA A 21 2.73 8.84 3.21
CA ALA A 21 2.05 9.52 4.29
C ALA A 21 3.03 9.94 5.40
N LEU A 22 3.94 9.03 5.81
CA LEU A 22 4.98 9.36 6.77
C LEU A 22 5.97 10.40 6.22
N ALA A 23 6.39 10.27 4.96
CA ALA A 23 7.29 11.22 4.30
C ALA A 23 6.72 12.65 4.33
N ALA A 24 5.43 12.80 4.01
CA ALA A 24 4.75 14.10 4.06
C ALA A 24 4.74 14.73 5.47
N VAL A 25 4.61 13.91 6.52
CA VAL A 25 4.66 14.40 7.91
C VAL A 25 6.09 14.79 8.28
N LEU A 26 7.07 13.93 8.02
CA LEU A 26 8.47 14.18 8.34
C LEU A 26 9.00 15.46 7.65
N THR A 27 8.67 15.63 6.37
CA THR A 27 9.06 16.83 5.62
C THR A 27 8.46 18.11 6.24
N ARG A 28 7.21 18.08 6.68
CA ARG A 28 6.59 19.22 7.39
C ARG A 28 7.24 19.50 8.75
N GLN A 29 7.80 18.48 9.39
CA GLN A 29 8.56 18.62 10.65
C GLN A 29 10.01 19.02 10.44
N GLY A 30 10.44 19.27 9.20
CA GLY A 30 11.79 19.75 8.89
C GLY A 30 12.82 18.64 8.66
N PHE A 31 12.42 17.36 8.61
CA PHE A 31 13.33 16.29 8.23
C PHE A 31 13.54 16.24 6.72
N THR A 32 14.72 15.87 6.30
CA THR A 32 14.98 15.45 4.91
C THR A 32 14.58 13.97 4.77
N VAL A 33 13.86 13.64 3.70
CA VAL A 33 13.42 12.27 3.45
C VAL A 33 13.98 11.77 2.14
N ASP A 34 14.59 10.58 2.14
CA ASP A 34 14.93 9.81 0.94
C ASP A 34 14.08 8.52 0.88
N LEU A 35 13.86 8.00 -0.32
CA LEU A 35 13.15 6.73 -0.52
C LEU A 35 14.07 5.69 -1.16
N ALA A 36 14.25 4.56 -0.50
CA ALA A 36 14.82 3.34 -1.07
C ALA A 36 13.70 2.41 -1.55
N THR A 37 13.74 1.99 -2.81
CA THR A 37 12.67 1.21 -3.43
C THR A 37 13.20 0.26 -4.51
N ASP A 38 12.34 -0.59 -5.09
CA ASP A 38 12.66 -1.42 -6.24
C ASP A 38 12.22 -0.76 -7.56
N ALA A 39 12.75 -1.25 -8.68
CA ALA A 39 12.45 -0.71 -10.01
C ALA A 39 10.95 -0.74 -10.40
N ARG A 40 10.16 -1.62 -9.77
CA ARG A 40 8.71 -1.69 -10.02
C ARG A 40 7.97 -0.57 -9.32
N ALA A 41 8.27 -0.35 -8.04
CA ALA A 41 7.62 0.69 -7.25
C ALA A 41 8.10 2.09 -7.63
N ALA A 42 9.32 2.23 -8.14
CA ALA A 42 9.84 3.50 -8.65
C ALA A 42 8.93 4.14 -9.72
N ARG A 43 8.25 3.32 -10.54
CA ARG A 43 7.32 3.80 -11.57
C ARG A 43 6.09 4.51 -10.98
N TYR A 44 5.73 4.22 -9.75
CA TYR A 44 4.58 4.80 -9.03
C TYR A 44 4.99 5.88 -8.03
N ALA A 45 6.29 6.10 -7.85
CA ALA A 45 6.82 7.04 -6.88
C ALA A 45 7.00 8.48 -7.43
N GLY A 46 6.47 8.80 -8.61
CA GLY A 46 6.68 10.09 -9.27
C GLY A 46 6.20 11.32 -8.47
N HIS A 47 5.30 11.15 -7.52
CA HIS A 47 4.82 12.20 -6.62
C HIS A 47 5.23 11.98 -5.16
N PHE A 48 6.12 11.02 -4.89
CA PHE A 48 6.56 10.74 -3.53
C PHE A 48 7.39 11.92 -3.00
N PRO A 49 7.08 12.46 -1.79
CA PRO A 49 7.75 13.64 -1.25
C PRO A 49 9.12 13.28 -0.65
N ALA A 50 10.04 12.82 -1.48
CA ALA A 50 11.42 12.53 -1.13
C ALA A 50 12.38 13.48 -1.86
N ARG A 51 13.49 13.80 -1.23
CA ARG A 51 14.60 14.52 -1.83
C ARG A 51 15.22 13.71 -2.97
N GLU A 52 15.47 12.43 -2.70
CA GLU A 52 16.11 11.49 -3.65
C GLU A 52 15.45 10.11 -3.57
N LEU A 53 15.33 9.47 -4.75
CA LEU A 53 14.81 8.11 -4.90
C LEU A 53 15.97 7.18 -5.27
N HIS A 54 16.21 6.17 -4.41
CA HIS A 54 17.26 5.19 -4.58
C HIS A 54 16.68 3.85 -5.01
N VAL A 55 16.90 3.46 -6.25
CA VAL A 55 16.47 2.15 -6.75
C VAL A 55 17.52 1.11 -6.37
N LEU A 56 17.13 0.18 -5.49
CA LEU A 56 18.00 -0.88 -4.99
C LEU A 56 17.62 -2.24 -5.61
N PRO A 57 18.63 -3.10 -5.88
CA PRO A 57 18.36 -4.47 -6.28
C PRO A 57 17.55 -5.20 -5.20
N ALA A 58 16.37 -5.68 -5.57
CA ALA A 58 15.54 -6.53 -4.73
C ALA A 58 14.65 -7.41 -5.61
N ASP A 59 14.49 -8.65 -5.22
CA ASP A 59 13.56 -9.56 -5.90
C ASP A 59 12.67 -10.26 -4.87
N THR A 60 11.49 -10.64 -5.32
CA THR A 60 10.51 -11.36 -4.51
C THR A 60 10.64 -12.85 -4.80
N VAL A 61 10.60 -13.69 -3.78
CA VAL A 61 10.59 -15.14 -3.95
C VAL A 61 9.38 -15.56 -4.79
N ARG A 62 9.63 -15.91 -6.06
CA ARG A 62 8.62 -16.34 -7.04
C ARG A 62 8.75 -17.84 -7.32
N GLY A 63 8.42 -18.68 -6.38
CA GLY A 63 8.51 -20.11 -6.55
C GLY A 63 9.48 -20.79 -5.59
N ARG A 64 9.51 -22.14 -5.62
CA ARG A 64 10.31 -22.95 -4.71
C ARG A 64 11.48 -23.65 -5.43
N SER A 65 11.72 -23.34 -6.71
CA SER A 65 12.84 -23.97 -7.42
C SER A 65 14.19 -23.45 -6.86
N PRO A 66 15.25 -24.30 -6.81
CA PRO A 66 16.58 -23.89 -6.36
C PRO A 66 17.13 -22.68 -7.11
N ILE A 67 16.86 -22.59 -8.41
CA ILE A 67 17.29 -21.48 -9.27
C ILE A 67 16.58 -20.18 -8.86
N SER A 68 15.28 -20.23 -8.60
CA SER A 68 14.52 -19.05 -8.16
C SER A 68 15.00 -18.56 -6.79
N LEU A 69 15.28 -19.47 -5.87
CA LEU A 69 15.81 -19.15 -4.54
C LEU A 69 17.20 -18.55 -4.62
N ALA A 70 18.10 -19.14 -5.43
CA ALA A 70 19.46 -18.62 -5.64
C ALA A 70 19.43 -17.21 -6.25
N ARG A 71 18.60 -16.98 -7.27
CA ARG A 71 18.43 -15.66 -7.90
C ARG A 71 17.94 -14.61 -6.89
N THR A 72 16.94 -14.95 -6.08
CA THR A 72 16.43 -14.05 -5.04
C THR A 72 17.50 -13.77 -3.98
N GLY A 73 18.25 -14.80 -3.57
CA GLY A 73 19.36 -14.64 -2.63
C GLY A 73 20.44 -13.70 -3.15
N LEU A 74 20.86 -13.87 -4.40
CA LEU A 74 21.84 -12.97 -5.07
C LEU A 74 21.32 -11.53 -5.17
N ALA A 75 20.05 -11.34 -5.53
CA ALA A 75 19.47 -10.00 -5.61
C ALA A 75 19.41 -9.32 -4.22
N LEU A 76 19.05 -10.05 -3.16
CA LEU A 76 19.08 -9.53 -1.80
C LEU A 76 20.50 -9.24 -1.30
N ALA A 77 21.47 -10.08 -1.63
CA ALA A 77 22.87 -9.84 -1.29
C ALA A 77 23.45 -8.61 -2.00
N SER A 78 23.19 -8.47 -3.31
CA SER A 78 23.55 -7.28 -4.08
C SER A 78 22.85 -6.03 -3.52
N GLY A 79 21.57 -6.12 -3.21
CA GLY A 79 20.82 -5.05 -2.57
C GLY A 79 21.37 -4.66 -1.21
N PHE A 80 21.85 -5.63 -0.41
CA PHE A 80 22.49 -5.38 0.86
C PHE A 80 23.80 -4.59 0.70
N VAL A 81 24.68 -5.00 -0.20
CA VAL A 81 25.93 -4.28 -0.49
C VAL A 81 25.63 -2.86 -0.98
N SER A 82 24.67 -2.70 -1.89
CA SER A 82 24.23 -1.38 -2.37
C SER A 82 23.65 -0.53 -1.23
N SER A 83 22.93 -1.14 -0.30
CA SER A 83 22.37 -0.45 0.87
C SER A 83 23.48 -0.01 1.84
N LEU A 84 24.52 -0.81 2.05
CA LEU A 84 25.67 -0.40 2.85
C LEU A 84 26.37 0.83 2.26
N ALA A 85 26.57 0.86 0.95
CA ALA A 85 27.15 2.02 0.25
C ALA A 85 26.23 3.24 0.35
N LEU A 86 24.92 3.04 0.18
CA LEU A 86 23.91 4.10 0.34
C LEU A 86 23.96 4.72 1.74
N LEU A 87 23.86 3.90 2.79
CA LEU A 87 23.86 4.37 4.18
C LEU A 87 25.15 5.14 4.55
N ARG A 88 26.30 4.70 4.03
CA ARG A 88 27.57 5.44 4.19
C ARG A 88 27.53 6.81 3.53
N ARG A 89 26.89 6.91 2.35
CA ARG A 89 26.79 8.15 1.58
C ARG A 89 25.80 9.14 2.21
N VAL A 90 24.59 8.68 2.55
CA VAL A 90 23.51 9.58 2.98
C VAL A 90 23.44 9.78 4.50
N LYS A 91 24.05 8.88 5.28
CA LYS A 91 24.16 8.91 6.75
C LYS A 91 22.81 9.24 7.44
N PRO A 92 21.78 8.40 7.24
CA PRO A 92 20.46 8.70 7.81
C PRO A 92 20.49 8.56 9.33
N VAL A 93 19.72 9.38 10.03
CA VAL A 93 19.52 9.28 11.48
C VAL A 93 18.61 8.10 11.84
N ALA A 94 17.76 7.68 10.92
CA ALA A 94 16.89 6.50 11.06
C ALA A 94 16.52 5.90 9.69
N VAL A 95 16.20 4.60 9.71
CA VAL A 95 15.67 3.87 8.54
C VAL A 95 14.30 3.28 8.89
N VAL A 96 13.26 3.56 8.10
CA VAL A 96 11.91 3.04 8.32
C VAL A 96 11.47 2.18 7.14
N GLY A 97 11.14 0.92 7.39
CA GLY A 97 10.66 -0.02 6.37
C GLY A 97 9.18 -0.32 6.48
N PHE A 98 8.49 -0.29 5.33
CA PHE A 98 7.04 -0.50 5.25
C PHE A 98 6.64 -1.90 4.75
N GLY A 99 7.58 -2.83 4.73
CA GLY A 99 7.35 -4.20 4.28
C GLY A 99 7.63 -4.41 2.79
N GLY A 100 7.44 -5.66 2.37
CA GLY A 100 7.90 -6.13 1.07
C GLY A 100 9.41 -6.45 1.07
N TYR A 101 9.83 -7.29 0.14
CA TYR A 101 11.26 -7.69 0.03
C TYR A 101 12.24 -6.52 -0.24
N PRO A 102 11.83 -5.43 -0.93
CA PRO A 102 12.70 -4.26 -1.10
C PRO A 102 13.13 -3.57 0.20
N THR A 103 12.43 -3.79 1.31
CA THR A 103 12.81 -3.21 2.62
C THR A 103 13.89 -4.02 3.34
N VAL A 104 14.09 -5.28 2.96
CA VAL A 104 15.02 -6.17 3.66
C VAL A 104 16.47 -5.70 3.57
N PRO A 105 17.05 -5.38 2.38
CA PRO A 105 18.43 -4.95 2.27
C PRO A 105 18.74 -3.67 3.08
N PRO A 106 17.99 -2.55 2.96
CA PRO A 106 18.32 -1.33 3.69
C PRO A 106 18.15 -1.46 5.22
N LEU A 107 17.18 -2.24 5.71
CA LEU A 107 17.03 -2.42 7.15
C LEU A 107 18.10 -3.38 7.74
N LEU A 108 18.52 -4.40 6.99
CA LEU A 108 19.66 -5.21 7.40
C LEU A 108 20.95 -4.39 7.42
N ALA A 109 21.17 -3.52 6.45
CA ALA A 109 22.32 -2.62 6.41
C ALA A 109 22.28 -1.62 7.59
N ALA A 110 21.09 -1.08 7.92
CA ALA A 110 20.92 -0.22 9.08
C ALA A 110 21.26 -0.95 10.39
N SER A 111 20.76 -2.17 10.57
CA SER A 111 21.10 -3.01 11.73
C SER A 111 22.62 -3.29 11.81
N PHE A 112 23.28 -3.50 10.66
CA PHE A 112 24.73 -3.75 10.62
C PHE A 112 25.54 -2.52 11.04
N TYR A 113 25.11 -1.31 10.67
CA TYR A 113 25.77 -0.05 11.03
C TYR A 113 25.32 0.53 12.37
N GLY A 114 24.38 -0.11 13.08
CA GLY A 114 23.83 0.43 14.32
C GLY A 114 22.94 1.67 14.10
N VAL A 115 22.45 1.89 12.89
CA VAL A 115 21.51 2.97 12.61
C VAL A 115 20.12 2.58 13.15
N PRO A 116 19.45 3.45 13.93
CA PRO A 116 18.10 3.20 14.40
C PRO A 116 17.18 2.80 13.26
N SER A 117 16.44 1.71 13.45
CA SER A 117 15.60 1.17 12.37
C SER A 117 14.23 0.73 12.90
N ILE A 118 13.21 0.95 12.10
CA ILE A 118 11.82 0.66 12.41
C ILE A 118 11.22 -0.14 11.25
N VAL A 119 10.45 -1.19 11.55
CA VAL A 119 9.51 -1.77 10.58
C VAL A 119 8.10 -1.32 10.91
N HIS A 120 7.34 -0.93 9.91
CA HIS A 120 5.90 -0.73 10.01
C HIS A 120 5.19 -1.93 9.41
N GLU A 121 4.35 -2.58 10.21
CA GLU A 121 3.46 -3.67 9.77
C GLU A 121 2.05 -3.15 9.62
N ALA A 122 1.61 -3.01 8.38
CA ALA A 122 0.30 -2.48 8.06
C ALA A 122 -0.85 -3.49 8.26
N ASN A 123 -0.55 -4.79 8.29
CA ASN A 123 -1.54 -5.86 8.35
C ASN A 123 -1.74 -6.40 9.76
N GLY A 124 -2.90 -7.03 10.02
CA GLY A 124 -3.17 -7.75 11.27
C GLY A 124 -2.30 -9.00 11.48
N VAL A 125 -1.57 -9.45 10.45
CA VAL A 125 -0.61 -10.57 10.52
C VAL A 125 0.71 -10.12 9.89
N MET A 126 1.79 -10.30 10.61
CA MET A 126 3.11 -9.85 10.16
C MET A 126 3.55 -10.54 8.87
N GLY A 127 3.86 -9.71 7.86
CA GLY A 127 4.37 -10.15 6.57
C GLY A 127 5.75 -10.80 6.66
N ARG A 128 6.11 -11.61 5.66
CA ARG A 128 7.36 -12.39 5.66
C ARG A 128 8.61 -11.52 5.79
N ALA A 129 8.68 -10.41 5.05
CA ALA A 129 9.83 -9.49 5.10
C ALA A 129 9.98 -8.87 6.50
N ASN A 130 8.88 -8.36 7.06
CA ASN A 130 8.88 -7.77 8.41
C ASN A 130 9.23 -8.81 9.48
N ARG A 131 8.77 -10.06 9.33
CA ARG A 131 9.12 -11.16 10.26
C ARG A 131 10.62 -11.47 10.27
N MET A 132 11.29 -11.42 9.09
CA MET A 132 12.75 -11.60 8.99
C MET A 132 13.52 -10.48 9.71
N LEU A 133 12.96 -9.26 9.67
CA LEU A 133 13.61 -8.07 10.21
C LEU A 133 13.26 -7.82 11.69
N ALA A 134 12.11 -8.30 12.15
CA ALA A 134 11.50 -7.96 13.42
C ALA A 134 12.44 -8.07 14.62
N ARG A 135 13.29 -9.11 14.67
CA ARG A 135 14.25 -9.29 15.78
C ARG A 135 15.45 -8.35 15.71
N ARG A 136 15.77 -7.80 14.54
CA ARG A 136 16.97 -6.98 14.29
C ARG A 136 16.74 -5.48 14.36
N VAL A 137 15.49 -5.03 14.12
CA VAL A 137 15.14 -3.61 14.14
C VAL A 137 15.04 -3.08 15.57
N THR A 138 15.20 -1.77 15.72
CA THR A 138 15.10 -1.07 17.01
C THR A 138 13.68 -1.06 17.54
N ALA A 139 12.68 -0.82 16.66
CA ALA A 139 11.27 -0.77 17.04
C ALA A 139 10.38 -1.36 15.93
N ILE A 140 9.15 -1.70 16.31
CA ILE A 140 8.11 -2.21 15.42
C ILE A 140 6.88 -1.31 15.58
N ALA A 141 6.48 -0.62 14.52
CA ALA A 141 5.20 0.07 14.46
C ALA A 141 4.14 -0.85 13.87
N THR A 142 2.94 -0.92 14.43
CA THR A 142 1.88 -1.78 13.94
C THR A 142 0.63 -1.01 13.59
N GLY A 143 -0.01 -1.35 12.46
CA GLY A 143 -1.28 -0.79 12.02
C GLY A 143 -2.47 -1.28 12.84
N PHE A 144 -2.34 -2.48 13.45
CA PHE A 144 -3.37 -3.09 14.28
C PHE A 144 -2.79 -3.49 15.64
N ALA A 145 -3.65 -3.53 16.65
CA ALA A 145 -3.28 -4.03 17.97
C ALA A 145 -3.03 -5.56 17.93
N GLY A 146 -2.17 -6.05 18.79
CA GLY A 146 -1.98 -7.49 19.01
C GLY A 146 -1.14 -8.23 17.96
N VAL A 147 -0.64 -7.58 16.92
CA VAL A 147 0.08 -8.22 15.79
C VAL A 147 1.28 -9.07 16.22
N VAL A 148 1.95 -8.68 17.30
CA VAL A 148 3.17 -9.32 17.82
C VAL A 148 3.03 -9.85 19.25
N ASP A 149 1.84 -9.89 19.81
CA ASP A 149 1.61 -10.22 21.22
C ASP A 149 2.02 -11.65 21.60
N ALA A 150 2.07 -12.56 20.64
CA ALA A 150 2.52 -13.93 20.85
C ALA A 150 4.04 -14.06 21.10
N ASP A 151 4.86 -13.03 20.79
CA ASP A 151 6.30 -13.03 21.02
C ASP A 151 6.67 -11.88 21.98
N PRO A 152 6.96 -12.20 23.26
CA PRO A 152 7.28 -11.15 24.26
C PRO A 152 8.46 -10.25 23.88
N ALA A 153 9.47 -10.78 23.16
CA ALA A 153 10.63 -10.01 22.73
C ALA A 153 10.28 -9.01 21.62
N LEU A 154 9.32 -9.32 20.78
CA LEU A 154 8.81 -8.39 19.77
C LEU A 154 7.83 -7.38 20.39
N LYS A 155 6.96 -7.85 21.29
CA LYS A 155 6.02 -7.01 22.03
C LYS A 155 6.72 -5.88 22.80
N ALA A 156 7.85 -6.17 23.43
CA ALA A 156 8.62 -5.18 24.21
C ALA A 156 9.10 -3.97 23.40
N LYS A 157 9.18 -4.07 22.08
CA LYS A 157 9.62 -2.98 21.17
C LYS A 157 8.56 -2.60 20.15
N ALA A 158 7.33 -3.07 20.31
CA ALA A 158 6.23 -2.77 19.44
C ALA A 158 5.39 -1.60 19.97
N VAL A 159 4.96 -0.75 19.04
CA VAL A 159 4.04 0.36 19.30
C VAL A 159 2.90 0.27 18.30
N TRP A 160 1.67 0.27 18.80
CA TRP A 160 0.51 0.40 17.94
C TRP A 160 0.34 1.87 17.52
N THR A 161 0.63 2.17 16.26
CA THR A 161 0.59 3.51 15.69
C THR A 161 -0.63 3.74 14.80
N GLY A 162 -1.35 2.69 14.44
CA GLY A 162 -2.27 2.72 13.31
C GLY A 162 -1.52 2.73 11.97
N ASN A 163 -2.27 2.77 10.88
CA ASN A 163 -1.73 2.90 9.53
C ASN A 163 -1.61 4.38 9.16
N PRO A 164 -0.45 4.86 8.68
CA PRO A 164 -0.31 6.23 8.18
C PRO A 164 -1.23 6.47 6.98
N LEU A 165 -2.04 7.51 7.04
CA LEU A 165 -3.00 7.88 6.00
C LEU A 165 -2.49 9.07 5.19
N ARG A 166 -2.65 9.00 3.87
CA ARG A 166 -2.31 10.12 2.97
C ARG A 166 -3.21 11.34 3.26
N PRO A 167 -2.71 12.58 3.08
CA PRO A 167 -3.50 13.79 3.30
C PRO A 167 -4.84 13.80 2.56
N ALA A 168 -4.87 13.27 1.33
CA ALA A 168 -6.10 13.16 0.55
C ALA A 168 -7.15 12.25 1.19
N ALA A 169 -6.74 11.16 1.88
CA ALA A 169 -7.65 10.28 2.61
C ALA A 169 -8.22 10.98 3.87
N ILE A 170 -7.36 11.69 4.60
CA ILE A 170 -7.78 12.47 5.77
C ILE A 170 -8.77 13.57 5.37
N ALA A 171 -8.48 14.30 4.28
CA ALA A 171 -9.37 15.34 3.77
C ALA A 171 -10.73 14.76 3.31
N ALA A 172 -10.71 13.60 2.64
CA ALA A 172 -11.93 12.93 2.21
C ALA A 172 -12.78 12.43 3.39
N ALA A 173 -12.13 11.93 4.45
CA ALA A 173 -12.81 11.47 5.67
C ALA A 173 -13.50 12.60 6.45
N ALA A 174 -13.08 13.85 6.26
CA ALA A 174 -13.72 15.01 6.88
C ALA A 174 -15.01 15.45 6.16
N ALA A 175 -15.29 14.93 4.95
CA ALA A 175 -16.51 15.22 4.23
C ALA A 175 -17.72 14.60 4.95
N PRO A 176 -18.85 15.33 5.12
CA PRO A 176 -20.05 14.76 5.70
C PRO A 176 -20.62 13.66 4.77
N TYR A 177 -21.18 12.62 5.38
CA TYR A 177 -21.90 11.61 4.61
C TYR A 177 -23.23 12.17 4.12
N ASP A 178 -23.46 12.09 2.82
CA ASP A 178 -24.73 12.45 2.18
C ASP A 178 -25.52 11.17 1.90
N PRO A 179 -26.59 10.88 2.66
CA PRO A 179 -27.32 9.63 2.51
C PRO A 179 -28.13 9.59 1.21
N PRO A 180 -28.34 8.40 0.62
CA PRO A 180 -29.17 8.27 -0.58
C PRO A 180 -30.60 8.68 -0.32
N VAL A 181 -31.17 9.52 -1.19
CA VAL A 181 -32.58 9.88 -1.10
C VAL A 181 -33.50 8.78 -1.67
N PRO A 182 -34.70 8.57 -1.14
CA PRO A 182 -35.67 7.63 -1.71
C PRO A 182 -35.95 7.93 -3.19
N GLY A 183 -35.81 6.91 -4.05
CA GLY A 183 -35.99 7.06 -5.49
C GLY A 183 -34.82 7.73 -6.24
N GLY A 184 -33.87 8.33 -5.55
CA GLY A 184 -32.72 8.98 -6.14
C GLY A 184 -31.59 8.03 -6.57
N ASP A 185 -30.52 8.57 -7.08
CA ASP A 185 -29.33 7.83 -7.52
C ASP A 185 -28.65 7.10 -6.34
N LEU A 186 -28.16 5.90 -6.60
CA LEU A 186 -27.38 5.11 -5.66
C LEU A 186 -25.93 4.98 -6.18
N HIS A 187 -25.03 5.73 -5.57
CA HIS A 187 -23.63 5.73 -5.92
C HIS A 187 -22.90 4.57 -5.26
N VAL A 188 -22.36 3.65 -6.06
CA VAL A 188 -21.64 2.47 -5.57
C VAL A 188 -20.22 2.47 -6.12
N LEU A 189 -19.25 2.38 -5.21
CA LEU A 189 -17.84 2.27 -5.56
C LEU A 189 -17.36 0.84 -5.37
N ILE A 190 -16.73 0.27 -6.40
CA ILE A 190 -16.23 -1.11 -6.40
C ILE A 190 -14.72 -1.09 -6.69
N PHE A 191 -13.89 -1.62 -5.77
CA PHE A 191 -12.46 -1.71 -6.02
C PHE A 191 -11.79 -2.90 -5.32
N GLY A 192 -10.69 -3.36 -5.90
CA GLY A 192 -9.97 -4.56 -5.43
C GLY A 192 -8.62 -4.28 -4.75
N GLY A 193 -8.29 -3.02 -4.49
CA GLY A 193 -6.97 -2.58 -4.01
C GLY A 193 -6.04 -2.17 -5.17
N SER A 194 -4.77 -1.90 -4.87
CA SER A 194 -3.82 -1.26 -5.80
C SER A 194 -3.59 -1.99 -7.14
N GLN A 195 -3.89 -3.28 -7.22
CA GLN A 195 -3.72 -4.08 -8.44
C GLN A 195 -5.05 -4.56 -9.04
N GLY A 196 -6.17 -4.10 -8.49
CA GLY A 196 -7.49 -4.65 -8.84
C GLY A 196 -7.68 -6.08 -8.32
N ALA A 197 -8.91 -6.58 -8.40
CA ALA A 197 -9.26 -7.94 -8.00
C ALA A 197 -10.24 -8.53 -9.00
N ARG A 198 -9.85 -9.61 -9.68
CA ARG A 198 -10.69 -10.30 -10.69
C ARG A 198 -12.06 -10.67 -10.14
N VAL A 199 -12.13 -11.11 -8.88
CA VAL A 199 -13.40 -11.47 -8.23
C VAL A 199 -14.44 -10.33 -8.27
N MET A 200 -14.01 -9.05 -8.22
CA MET A 200 -14.94 -7.92 -8.35
C MET A 200 -15.48 -7.80 -9.76
N SER A 201 -14.65 -8.08 -10.77
CA SER A 201 -15.03 -8.09 -12.18
C SER A 201 -15.92 -9.27 -12.56
N ASP A 202 -15.83 -10.38 -11.84
CA ASP A 202 -16.65 -11.57 -12.07
C ASP A 202 -17.99 -11.49 -11.33
N VAL A 203 -17.97 -11.12 -10.05
CA VAL A 203 -19.17 -11.23 -9.19
C VAL A 203 -20.09 -10.01 -9.29
N VAL A 204 -19.53 -8.78 -9.33
CA VAL A 204 -20.37 -7.58 -9.22
C VAL A 204 -21.25 -7.34 -10.44
N PRO A 205 -20.77 -7.47 -11.71
CA PRO A 205 -21.62 -7.33 -12.89
C PRO A 205 -22.78 -8.35 -12.91
N GLU A 206 -22.52 -9.60 -12.52
CA GLU A 206 -23.56 -10.62 -12.41
C GLU A 206 -24.59 -10.32 -11.33
N ALA A 207 -24.14 -9.78 -10.17
CA ALA A 207 -25.05 -9.36 -9.12
C ALA A 207 -25.94 -8.20 -9.58
N VAL A 208 -25.39 -7.22 -10.29
CA VAL A 208 -26.14 -6.10 -10.88
C VAL A 208 -27.18 -6.58 -11.90
N GLU A 209 -26.86 -7.59 -12.72
CA GLU A 209 -27.81 -8.18 -13.67
C GLU A 209 -29.04 -8.79 -13.00
N ARG A 210 -28.86 -9.34 -11.78
CA ARG A 210 -29.95 -9.97 -10.99
C ARG A 210 -30.82 -8.96 -10.24
N LEU A 211 -30.44 -7.68 -10.19
CA LEU A 211 -31.26 -6.64 -9.54
C LEU A 211 -32.51 -6.33 -10.36
N GLY A 212 -33.60 -5.97 -9.67
CA GLY A 212 -34.81 -5.47 -10.33
C GLY A 212 -34.54 -4.20 -11.16
N ALA A 213 -35.31 -4.00 -12.22
CA ALA A 213 -35.11 -2.90 -13.17
C ALA A 213 -35.14 -1.52 -12.50
N GLU A 214 -36.00 -1.31 -11.53
CA GLU A 214 -36.12 -0.05 -10.78
C GLU A 214 -34.82 0.29 -10.02
N LEU A 215 -34.29 -0.67 -9.24
CA LEU A 215 -33.04 -0.46 -8.50
C LEU A 215 -31.86 -0.28 -9.48
N ARG A 216 -31.81 -1.08 -10.54
CA ARG A 216 -30.75 -1.02 -11.53
C ARG A 216 -30.69 0.32 -12.25
N ALA A 217 -31.85 0.93 -12.56
CA ALA A 217 -31.94 2.24 -13.22
C ALA A 217 -31.37 3.38 -12.35
N ARG A 218 -31.34 3.19 -11.04
CA ARG A 218 -30.81 4.16 -10.06
C ARG A 218 -29.31 4.03 -9.83
N LEU A 219 -28.66 2.94 -10.26
CA LEU A 219 -27.25 2.71 -10.01
C LEU A 219 -26.36 3.69 -10.79
N VAL A 220 -25.40 4.25 -10.06
CA VAL A 220 -24.25 4.97 -10.63
C VAL A 220 -23.00 4.27 -10.09
N LEU A 221 -22.36 3.49 -10.95
CA LEU A 221 -21.26 2.63 -10.56
C LEU A 221 -19.91 3.27 -10.91
N VAL A 222 -18.96 3.15 -9.98
CA VAL A 222 -17.54 3.39 -10.25
C VAL A 222 -16.83 2.09 -9.92
N GLN A 223 -16.27 1.41 -10.92
CA GLN A 223 -15.63 0.12 -10.72
C GLN A 223 -14.21 0.08 -11.22
N GLN A 224 -13.30 -0.36 -10.34
CA GLN A 224 -11.96 -0.76 -10.75
C GLN A 224 -12.01 -2.16 -11.36
N ALA A 225 -11.50 -2.31 -12.57
CA ALA A 225 -11.28 -3.60 -13.22
C ALA A 225 -9.81 -3.74 -13.64
N ARG A 226 -9.29 -4.97 -13.73
CA ARG A 226 -7.97 -5.20 -14.33
C ARG A 226 -8.03 -4.93 -15.82
N GLU A 227 -6.87 -4.69 -16.42
CA GLU A 227 -6.76 -4.45 -17.87
C GLU A 227 -7.47 -5.54 -18.70
N GLU A 228 -7.21 -6.80 -18.34
CA GLU A 228 -7.81 -7.97 -19.00
C GLU A 228 -9.33 -8.10 -18.82
N ASP A 229 -9.92 -7.45 -17.81
CA ASP A 229 -11.35 -7.51 -17.49
C ASP A 229 -12.12 -6.24 -17.92
N LEU A 230 -11.41 -5.16 -18.29
CA LEU A 230 -11.97 -3.83 -18.50
C LEU A 230 -13.08 -3.82 -19.55
N GLU A 231 -12.80 -4.39 -20.73
CA GLU A 231 -13.75 -4.45 -21.86
C GLU A 231 -15.00 -5.25 -21.49
N ARG A 232 -14.83 -6.42 -20.89
CA ARG A 232 -15.92 -7.31 -20.48
C ARG A 232 -16.86 -6.63 -19.48
N VAL A 233 -16.31 -5.99 -18.46
CA VAL A 233 -17.09 -5.30 -17.41
C VAL A 233 -17.84 -4.12 -18.00
N THR A 234 -17.16 -3.30 -18.81
CA THR A 234 -17.77 -2.14 -19.47
C THR A 234 -18.93 -2.55 -20.40
N ALA A 235 -18.71 -3.58 -21.24
CA ALA A 235 -19.75 -4.10 -22.14
C ALA A 235 -20.96 -4.66 -21.37
N THR A 236 -20.74 -5.31 -20.23
CA THR A 236 -21.81 -5.82 -19.39
C THR A 236 -22.69 -4.69 -18.85
N TYR A 237 -22.11 -3.63 -18.28
CA TYR A 237 -22.90 -2.51 -17.78
C TYR A 237 -23.61 -1.74 -18.90
N ALA A 238 -22.98 -1.57 -20.06
CA ALA A 238 -23.63 -0.97 -21.22
C ALA A 238 -24.85 -1.78 -21.69
N ARG A 239 -24.73 -3.11 -21.80
CA ARG A 239 -25.84 -4.02 -22.12
C ARG A 239 -26.99 -3.94 -21.11
N LEU A 240 -26.67 -3.74 -19.82
CA LEU A 240 -27.66 -3.62 -18.76
C LEU A 240 -28.27 -2.22 -18.64
N GLY A 241 -27.81 -1.24 -19.41
CA GLY A 241 -28.26 0.16 -19.34
C GLY A 241 -27.87 0.86 -18.04
N VAL A 242 -26.79 0.40 -17.37
CA VAL A 242 -26.32 0.95 -16.08
C VAL A 242 -25.28 2.03 -16.32
N ARG A 243 -25.41 3.16 -15.64
CA ARG A 243 -24.40 4.23 -15.66
C ARG A 243 -23.17 3.76 -14.88
N ALA A 244 -22.05 3.55 -15.59
CA ALA A 244 -20.82 3.04 -14.99
C ALA A 244 -19.58 3.71 -15.54
N GLU A 245 -18.66 4.09 -14.64
CA GLU A 245 -17.28 4.44 -14.97
C GLU A 245 -16.38 3.26 -14.58
N VAL A 246 -15.72 2.63 -15.57
CA VAL A 246 -14.84 1.49 -15.35
C VAL A 246 -13.42 1.87 -15.76
N LYS A 247 -12.48 1.75 -14.83
CA LYS A 247 -11.05 2.05 -15.05
C LYS A 247 -10.15 1.05 -14.34
N THR A 248 -8.90 0.96 -14.79
CA THR A 248 -7.89 0.09 -14.15
C THR A 248 -7.35 0.68 -12.86
N PHE A 249 -7.38 2.00 -12.73
CA PHE A 249 -6.90 2.73 -11.57
C PHE A 249 -7.64 4.06 -11.37
N PHE A 250 -7.83 4.45 -10.12
CA PHE A 250 -8.37 5.74 -9.70
C PHE A 250 -7.37 6.40 -8.75
N ASP A 251 -6.84 7.54 -9.13
CA ASP A 251 -5.95 8.38 -8.33
C ASP A 251 -6.70 9.15 -7.23
N ASP A 252 -7.99 9.46 -7.49
CA ASP A 252 -8.93 10.16 -6.63
C ASP A 252 -9.80 9.23 -5.76
N LEU A 253 -9.37 7.97 -5.55
CA LEU A 253 -10.16 6.97 -4.81
C LEU A 253 -10.70 7.46 -3.46
N PRO A 254 -9.95 8.17 -2.60
CA PRO A 254 -10.48 8.70 -1.35
C PRO A 254 -11.69 9.65 -1.54
N ALA A 255 -11.63 10.53 -2.52
CA ALA A 255 -12.75 11.45 -2.81
C ALA A 255 -13.97 10.70 -3.35
N ARG A 256 -13.77 9.62 -4.11
CA ARG A 256 -14.86 8.75 -4.56
C ARG A 256 -15.48 7.95 -3.43
N MET A 257 -14.67 7.49 -2.47
CA MET A 257 -15.17 6.82 -1.26
C MET A 257 -16.09 7.76 -0.44
N ALA A 258 -15.70 9.02 -0.28
CA ALA A 258 -16.50 10.02 0.45
C ALA A 258 -17.86 10.31 -0.21
N ARG A 259 -17.98 10.12 -1.52
CA ARG A 259 -19.23 10.34 -2.28
C ARG A 259 -20.07 9.08 -2.47
N ALA A 260 -19.51 7.92 -2.16
CA ALA A 260 -20.19 6.66 -2.37
C ALA A 260 -21.21 6.39 -1.24
N HIS A 261 -22.42 5.97 -1.60
CA HIS A 261 -23.41 5.47 -0.66
C HIS A 261 -23.08 4.04 -0.20
N LEU A 262 -22.44 3.27 -1.07
CA LEU A 262 -21.98 1.90 -0.78
C LEU A 262 -20.61 1.67 -1.38
N VAL A 263 -19.73 1.05 -0.60
CA VAL A 263 -18.41 0.63 -1.06
C VAL A 263 -18.31 -0.89 -1.00
N ILE A 264 -17.98 -1.51 -2.12
CA ILE A 264 -17.70 -2.95 -2.24
C ILE A 264 -16.21 -3.12 -2.50
N SER A 265 -15.50 -3.69 -1.54
CA SER A 265 -14.05 -3.82 -1.65
C SER A 265 -13.52 -5.07 -0.97
N ARG A 266 -12.24 -5.36 -1.21
CA ARG A 266 -11.50 -6.31 -0.37
C ARG A 266 -11.11 -5.61 0.94
N SER A 267 -11.14 -6.35 2.06
CA SER A 267 -10.71 -5.88 3.38
C SER A 267 -9.17 -5.83 3.52
N GLY A 268 -8.51 -5.11 2.59
CA GLY A 268 -7.08 -4.86 2.69
C GLY A 268 -6.77 -3.89 3.84
N ALA A 269 -5.58 -3.99 4.44
CA ALA A 269 -5.17 -3.15 5.57
C ALA A 269 -5.28 -1.65 5.28
N GLY A 270 -4.95 -1.21 4.06
CA GLY A 270 -5.10 0.20 3.66
C GLY A 270 -6.53 0.64 3.31
N THR A 271 -7.51 -0.26 3.42
CA THR A 271 -8.93 0.04 3.19
C THR A 271 -9.71 0.11 4.50
N VAL A 272 -9.30 -0.68 5.50
CA VAL A 272 -10.03 -0.84 6.78
C VAL A 272 -9.28 -0.26 7.99
N GLY A 273 -8.07 0.26 7.77
CA GLY A 273 -7.20 0.84 8.80
C GLY A 273 -7.36 2.34 8.97
#